data_4624fa653d1ef99d1b09ac52c2ef00c9
#
_entry.id   4624fa653d1ef99d1b09ac52c2ef00c9
#
_cell.length_a   1.000
_cell.length_b   1.000
_cell.length_c   1.000
_cell.angle_alpha   90.00
_cell.angle_beta   90.00
_cell.angle_gamma   90.00
#
_symmetry.space_group_name_H-M   'P 1'
#
loop_
_entity.id
_entity.type
_entity.pdbx_description
1 polymer ?
#
loop_
_entity_poly.entity_id
_entity_poly.type
_entity_poly.pdbx_seq_one_letter_code
_entity_poly.pdbx_strand_id
1 'polypeptide(L)'
;MYQTNFVKSQLTVLLVFVTAIYSCSKNDTPPPPDPCLGVSYDVQYFKTESIGTSNNGSITINFPIGDTITYKLNSGSFQAFPTFNNLAPGNYVVTVKNQKGCTDTAQITILNYGPKYALVKQIVLGYCGPCHLNGGNQGGKNFDTDASIVASWDRIKARSVDAIPSQMPQAPNAPLTNPDKQKIIDWVNAGHRQSD
;
A
#
# COMPACT_ATOMS: atom_id res chain seq x y z
N MET A 1 -45.21 -48.38 -73.76
CA MET A 1 -44.54 -47.22 -74.31
C MET A 1 -44.45 -46.17 -73.23
N TYR A 2 -43.62 -46.42 -72.28
CA TYR A 2 -43.35 -45.50 -71.11
C TYR A 2 -41.85 -45.65 -70.78
N GLN A 3 -41.13 -44.62 -70.83
CA GLN A 3 -39.86 -44.41 -70.21
C GLN A 3 -39.06 -43.37 -70.98
N THR A 4 -39.05 -42.11 -70.63
CA THR A 4 -37.91 -41.17 -70.88
C THR A 4 -38.17 -39.79 -70.30
N ASN A 5 -38.60 -39.62 -69.08
CA ASN A 5 -38.65 -38.25 -68.49
C ASN A 5 -38.17 -38.16 -67.04
N PHE A 6 -37.33 -39.07 -66.53
CA PHE A 6 -36.96 -39.01 -65.08
C PHE A 6 -35.49 -38.71 -64.82
N VAL A 7 -34.66 -38.46 -65.84
CA VAL A 7 -33.23 -38.26 -65.65
C VAL A 7 -32.80 -36.77 -65.74
N LYS A 8 -33.67 -35.86 -66.23
CA LYS A 8 -33.28 -34.40 -66.36
C LYS A 8 -33.55 -33.55 -65.16
N SER A 9 -34.24 -34.02 -64.11
CA SER A 9 -34.60 -33.26 -62.96
C SER A 9 -33.58 -33.33 -61.79
N GLN A 10 -32.70 -34.29 -61.79
CA GLN A 10 -31.76 -34.54 -60.70
C GLN A 10 -30.38 -33.75 -60.85
N LEU A 11 -30.07 -33.31 -62.10
CA LEU A 11 -28.78 -32.68 -62.33
C LEU A 11 -28.76 -31.18 -62.08
N THR A 12 -29.95 -30.56 -61.99
CA THR A 12 -30.06 -29.08 -61.78
C THR A 12 -30.05 -28.71 -60.30
N VAL A 13 -30.36 -29.63 -59.39
CA VAL A 13 -30.36 -29.37 -57.94
C VAL A 13 -28.96 -29.48 -57.32
N LEU A 14 -28.04 -30.22 -57.96
CA LEU A 14 -26.67 -30.42 -57.42
C LEU A 14 -25.72 -29.25 -57.72
N LEU A 15 -26.08 -28.37 -58.68
CA LEU A 15 -25.21 -27.24 -59.05
C LEU A 15 -25.44 -25.97 -58.24
N VAL A 16 -26.53 -25.88 -57.50
CA VAL A 16 -26.86 -24.69 -56.69
C VAL A 16 -26.28 -24.78 -55.28
N PHE A 17 -25.85 -25.97 -54.82
CA PHE A 17 -25.32 -26.15 -53.47
C PHE A 17 -23.79 -25.94 -53.32
N VAL A 18 -23.05 -25.78 -54.41
CA VAL A 18 -21.57 -25.67 -54.39
C VAL A 18 -21.10 -24.22 -54.33
N THR A 19 -21.96 -23.20 -54.52
CA THR A 19 -21.56 -21.80 -54.53
C THR A 19 -21.76 -21.05 -53.20
N ALA A 20 -22.24 -21.73 -52.15
CA ALA A 20 -22.55 -21.08 -50.86
C ALA A 20 -21.46 -21.24 -49.78
N ILE A 21 -20.31 -21.83 -50.05
CA ILE A 21 -19.25 -22.09 -49.04
C ILE A 21 -17.99 -21.23 -49.24
N TYR A 22 -18.03 -20.20 -50.07
CA TYR A 22 -16.91 -19.27 -50.23
C TYR A 22 -17.28 -17.85 -49.78
N SER A 23 -17.72 -17.70 -48.52
CA SER A 23 -17.79 -16.34 -47.95
C SER A 23 -17.79 -16.41 -46.43
N CYS A 24 -16.62 -16.67 -45.87
CA CYS A 24 -16.25 -16.24 -44.53
C CYS A 24 -14.73 -16.39 -44.38
N SER A 25 -13.95 -15.61 -45.16
CA SER A 25 -12.61 -15.28 -44.76
C SER A 25 -12.74 -14.05 -43.87
N LYS A 26 -13.04 -14.24 -42.58
CA LYS A 26 -12.69 -13.26 -41.56
C LYS A 26 -11.19 -13.18 -41.60
N ASN A 27 -10.67 -12.00 -41.98
CA ASN A 27 -9.30 -11.65 -41.68
C ASN A 27 -9.22 -11.48 -40.15
N ASP A 28 -9.13 -12.59 -39.44
CA ASP A 28 -8.82 -12.61 -38.01
C ASP A 28 -7.33 -12.25 -37.88
N THR A 29 -6.99 -10.98 -38.13
CA THR A 29 -5.73 -10.44 -37.63
C THR A 29 -5.79 -10.56 -36.12
N PRO A 30 -4.86 -11.32 -35.50
CA PRO A 30 -4.83 -11.43 -34.05
C PRO A 30 -4.81 -10.03 -33.47
N PRO A 31 -5.52 -9.75 -32.39
CA PRO A 31 -5.49 -8.44 -31.74
C PRO A 31 -4.04 -8.11 -31.42
N PRO A 32 -3.65 -6.82 -31.53
CA PRO A 32 -2.30 -6.40 -31.18
C PRO A 32 -1.99 -6.85 -29.74
N PRO A 33 -0.76 -7.30 -29.48
CA PRO A 33 -0.38 -7.76 -28.16
C PRO A 33 -0.64 -6.64 -27.13
N ASP A 34 -1.18 -7.02 -25.96
CA ASP A 34 -1.42 -6.08 -24.86
C ASP A 34 -0.09 -5.45 -24.42
N PRO A 35 0.08 -4.12 -24.56
CA PRO A 35 1.31 -3.43 -24.19
C PRO A 35 1.62 -3.50 -22.68
N CYS A 36 0.66 -3.94 -21.86
CA CYS A 36 0.78 -4.06 -20.42
C CYS A 36 1.02 -5.49 -19.95
N LEU A 37 1.07 -6.46 -20.88
CA LEU A 37 1.31 -7.84 -20.51
C LEU A 37 2.68 -8.00 -19.82
N GLY A 38 2.67 -8.50 -18.57
CA GLY A 38 3.88 -8.67 -17.75
C GLY A 38 4.41 -7.39 -17.10
N VAL A 39 3.72 -6.26 -17.24
CA VAL A 39 4.05 -5.04 -16.48
C VAL A 39 3.37 -5.12 -15.11
N SER A 40 4.18 -5.25 -14.06
CA SER A 40 3.76 -5.13 -12.67
C SER A 40 4.79 -4.27 -11.95
N TYR A 41 4.32 -3.31 -11.15
CA TYR A 41 5.15 -2.49 -10.29
C TYR A 41 4.96 -2.96 -8.86
N ASP A 42 6.04 -3.32 -8.19
CA ASP A 42 6.03 -3.45 -6.74
C ASP A 42 6.04 -2.03 -6.14
N VAL A 43 4.84 -1.45 -5.96
CA VAL A 43 4.68 -0.04 -5.57
C VAL A 43 5.22 0.18 -4.15
N GLN A 44 6.37 0.84 -4.06
CA GLN A 44 7.02 1.18 -2.79
C GLN A 44 6.62 2.59 -2.37
N TYR A 45 6.41 2.80 -1.05
CA TYR A 45 5.99 4.09 -0.54
C TYR A 45 6.50 4.36 0.87
N PHE A 46 6.60 5.63 1.22
CA PHE A 46 6.64 6.13 2.60
C PHE A 46 5.32 6.78 2.94
N LYS A 47 4.95 6.74 4.22
CA LYS A 47 3.79 7.44 4.72
C LYS A 47 4.08 8.10 6.05
N THR A 48 3.36 9.19 6.34
CA THR A 48 3.23 9.72 7.69
C THR A 48 1.79 9.58 8.16
N GLU A 49 1.62 9.27 9.43
CA GLU A 49 0.30 9.14 10.03
C GLU A 49 -0.29 10.52 10.35
N SER A 50 -1.60 10.61 10.45
CA SER A 50 -2.28 11.81 10.91
C SER A 50 -2.21 11.91 12.43
N ILE A 51 -2.12 13.13 12.96
CA ILE A 51 -1.99 13.36 14.41
C ILE A 51 -3.13 14.24 14.91
N GLY A 52 -3.83 13.76 15.92
CA GLY A 52 -4.94 14.45 16.55
C GLY A 52 -6.13 14.62 15.62
N THR A 53 -6.68 15.82 15.55
CA THR A 53 -7.79 16.17 14.66
C THR A 53 -7.34 16.77 13.32
N SER A 54 -6.03 16.83 13.09
CA SER A 54 -5.44 17.41 11.89
C SER A 54 -5.40 16.40 10.76
N ASN A 55 -5.69 16.83 9.54
CA ASN A 55 -5.50 16.04 8.33
C ASN A 55 -4.07 16.27 7.82
N ASN A 56 -3.07 15.80 8.56
CA ASN A 56 -1.66 16.06 8.28
C ASN A 56 -0.87 14.80 7.89
N GLY A 57 -1.56 13.71 7.59
CA GLY A 57 -0.97 12.51 7.00
C GLY A 57 -0.43 12.77 5.60
N SER A 58 0.50 11.93 5.14
CA SER A 58 1.01 11.99 3.78
C SER A 58 1.35 10.59 3.24
N ILE A 59 1.37 10.48 1.91
CA ILE A 59 1.86 9.31 1.18
C ILE A 59 2.83 9.81 0.11
N THR A 60 4.03 9.24 0.03
CA THR A 60 5.01 9.50 -1.01
C THR A 60 5.42 8.19 -1.67
N ILE A 61 5.20 8.07 -2.97
CA ILE A 61 5.66 6.92 -3.74
C ILE A 61 7.15 7.09 -4.01
N ASN A 62 7.94 6.08 -3.69
CA ASN A 62 9.38 6.04 -3.94
C ASN A 62 9.77 5.02 -5.03
N PHE A 63 8.83 4.17 -5.46
CA PHE A 63 8.94 3.34 -6.65
C PHE A 63 7.54 2.92 -7.16
N PRO A 64 7.27 2.95 -8.50
CA PRO A 64 8.13 3.52 -9.54
C PRO A 64 8.12 5.06 -9.53
N ILE A 65 9.24 5.68 -9.93
CA ILE A 65 9.38 7.13 -10.11
C ILE A 65 9.97 7.42 -11.50
N GLY A 66 9.75 8.60 -12.03
CA GLY A 66 10.28 9.05 -13.31
C GLY A 66 9.34 10.00 -14.05
N ASP A 67 9.86 10.73 -15.03
CA ASP A 67 9.14 11.77 -15.78
C ASP A 67 7.93 11.23 -16.56
N THR A 68 7.89 9.92 -16.79
CA THR A 68 6.83 9.25 -17.57
C THR A 68 5.82 8.54 -16.70
N ILE A 69 5.99 8.61 -15.38
CA ILE A 69 5.07 8.00 -14.39
C ILE A 69 4.13 9.07 -13.87
N THR A 70 2.87 8.72 -13.75
CA THR A 70 1.85 9.56 -13.10
C THR A 70 1.15 8.79 -11.99
N TYR A 71 0.67 9.53 -11.01
CA TYR A 71 0.13 9.01 -9.76
C TYR A 71 -1.27 9.55 -9.53
N LYS A 72 -2.15 8.71 -8.99
CA LYS A 72 -3.51 9.08 -8.64
C LYS A 72 -3.86 8.55 -7.25
N LEU A 73 -4.54 9.35 -6.45
CA LEU A 73 -5.09 8.95 -5.16
C LEU A 73 -6.59 8.71 -5.29
N ASN A 74 -7.06 7.54 -4.94
CA ASN A 74 -8.45 7.13 -5.03
C ASN A 74 -9.03 7.41 -6.45
N SER A 75 -10.19 8.07 -6.52
CA SER A 75 -10.85 8.48 -7.77
C SER A 75 -10.38 9.83 -8.32
N GLY A 76 -9.34 10.45 -7.73
CA GLY A 76 -8.83 11.75 -8.17
C GLY A 76 -8.19 11.74 -9.56
N SER A 77 -7.66 12.87 -9.98
CA SER A 77 -6.93 13.02 -11.25
C SER A 77 -5.48 12.51 -11.12
N PHE A 78 -4.90 12.08 -12.24
CA PHE A 78 -3.48 11.77 -12.30
C PHE A 78 -2.64 13.05 -12.22
N GLN A 79 -1.54 13.00 -11.45
CA GLN A 79 -0.55 14.04 -11.27
C GLN A 79 0.86 13.50 -11.51
N ALA A 80 1.81 14.40 -11.84
CA ALA A 80 3.21 14.03 -12.04
C ALA A 80 3.99 13.86 -10.72
N PHE A 81 3.56 14.52 -9.65
CA PHE A 81 4.24 14.46 -8.37
C PHE A 81 3.84 13.20 -7.58
N PRO A 82 4.82 12.46 -7.01
CA PRO A 82 4.57 11.21 -6.31
C PRO A 82 4.01 11.38 -4.88
N THR A 83 3.78 12.62 -4.42
CA THR A 83 3.42 12.91 -3.03
C THR A 83 2.00 13.43 -2.91
N PHE A 84 1.28 12.90 -1.91
CA PHE A 84 -0.05 13.32 -1.49
C PHE A 84 0.02 13.76 -0.04
N ASN A 85 -0.33 15.00 0.25
CA ASN A 85 -0.28 15.60 1.57
C ASN A 85 -1.67 15.90 2.11
N ASN A 86 -1.73 16.31 3.39
CA ASN A 86 -2.96 16.72 4.08
C ASN A 86 -4.02 15.62 4.09
N LEU A 87 -3.59 14.37 4.27
CA LEU A 87 -4.46 13.22 4.29
C LEU A 87 -5.09 13.03 5.67
N ALA A 88 -6.41 12.87 5.69
CA ALA A 88 -7.14 12.41 6.85
C ALA A 88 -6.78 10.96 7.19
N PRO A 89 -7.04 10.49 8.42
CA PRO A 89 -7.03 9.05 8.70
C PRO A 89 -8.00 8.30 7.79
N GLY A 90 -7.58 7.16 7.23
CA GLY A 90 -8.41 6.38 6.33
C GLY A 90 -7.63 5.48 5.40
N ASN A 91 -8.36 4.75 4.56
CA ASN A 91 -7.80 3.88 3.54
C ASN A 91 -7.73 4.60 2.20
N TYR A 92 -6.59 4.48 1.54
CA TYR A 92 -6.28 5.11 0.27
C TYR A 92 -5.81 4.06 -0.73
N VAL A 93 -6.16 4.29 -1.99
CA VAL A 93 -5.63 3.52 -3.11
C VAL A 93 -4.79 4.48 -3.96
N VAL A 94 -3.50 4.22 -4.03
CA VAL A 94 -2.63 4.93 -4.98
C VAL A 94 -2.54 4.09 -6.25
N THR A 95 -2.81 4.73 -7.40
CA THR A 95 -2.62 4.13 -8.72
C THR A 95 -1.41 4.79 -9.38
N VAL A 96 -0.47 4.00 -9.83
CA VAL A 96 0.65 4.43 -10.68
C VAL A 96 0.34 4.10 -12.12
N LYS A 97 0.73 4.96 -13.08
CA LYS A 97 0.49 4.76 -14.50
C LYS A 97 1.69 5.21 -15.32
N ASN A 98 2.14 4.38 -16.26
CA ASN A 98 3.20 4.72 -17.19
C ASN A 98 2.68 5.37 -18.49
N GLN A 99 3.58 5.78 -19.38
CA GLN A 99 3.26 6.36 -20.68
C GLN A 99 2.43 5.44 -21.60
N LYS A 100 2.57 4.12 -21.48
CA LYS A 100 1.81 3.15 -22.28
C LYS A 100 0.38 2.96 -21.75
N GLY A 101 0.03 3.60 -20.63
CA GLY A 101 -1.25 3.45 -19.97
C GLY A 101 -1.34 2.29 -18.98
N CYS A 102 -0.26 1.53 -18.79
CA CYS A 102 -0.25 0.40 -17.84
C CYS A 102 -0.27 0.92 -16.41
N THR A 103 -1.11 0.32 -15.58
CA THR A 103 -1.34 0.76 -14.20
C THR A 103 -1.09 -0.35 -13.20
N ASP A 104 -0.69 0.05 -11.99
CA ASP A 104 -0.68 -0.80 -10.81
C ASP A 104 -1.14 -0.01 -9.58
N THR A 105 -1.47 -0.69 -8.48
CA THR A 105 -2.08 -0.05 -7.31
C THR A 105 -1.45 -0.53 -6.01
N ALA A 106 -1.40 0.39 -5.02
CA ALA A 106 -1.13 0.06 -3.63
C ALA A 106 -2.29 0.52 -2.74
N GLN A 107 -2.67 -0.32 -1.77
CA GLN A 107 -3.61 0.05 -0.71
C GLN A 107 -2.82 0.49 0.52
N ILE A 108 -3.11 1.69 1.03
CA ILE A 108 -2.34 2.33 2.09
C ILE A 108 -3.32 2.88 3.13
N THR A 109 -3.11 2.52 4.39
CA THR A 109 -3.89 3.06 5.50
C THR A 109 -3.10 4.15 6.22
N ILE A 110 -3.67 5.34 6.36
CA ILE A 110 -3.21 6.40 7.26
C ILE A 110 -3.94 6.24 8.57
N LEU A 111 -3.20 6.06 9.65
CA LEU A 111 -3.74 5.93 11.00
C LEU A 111 -3.92 7.31 11.64
N ASN A 112 -4.74 7.37 12.69
CA ASN A 112 -4.82 8.53 13.55
C ASN A 112 -4.06 8.28 14.86
N TYR A 113 -2.98 9.05 15.09
CA TYR A 113 -2.29 9.03 16.36
C TYR A 113 -2.76 10.18 17.25
N GLY A 114 -2.96 9.87 18.51
CA GLY A 114 -3.10 10.91 19.53
C GLY A 114 -1.80 11.70 19.68
N PRO A 115 -1.87 13.00 20.04
CA PRO A 115 -0.69 13.86 20.12
C PRO A 115 0.37 13.35 21.10
N LYS A 116 -0.04 12.79 22.23
CA LYS A 116 0.88 12.26 23.25
C LYS A 116 1.53 10.96 22.79
N TYR A 117 0.74 10.06 22.18
CA TYR A 117 1.29 8.82 21.63
C TYR A 117 2.30 9.09 20.51
N ALA A 118 2.03 10.04 19.63
CA ALA A 118 2.96 10.41 18.55
C ALA A 118 4.33 10.84 19.12
N LEU A 119 4.36 11.59 20.22
CA LEU A 119 5.60 11.97 20.90
C LEU A 119 6.32 10.78 21.52
N VAL A 120 5.58 9.86 22.17
CA VAL A 120 6.17 8.64 22.75
C VAL A 120 6.72 7.73 21.66
N LYS A 121 6.01 7.58 20.53
CA LYS A 121 6.51 6.80 19.39
C LYS A 121 7.85 7.35 18.87
N GLN A 122 8.00 8.65 18.75
CA GLN A 122 9.28 9.28 18.37
C GLN A 122 10.40 8.95 19.37
N ILE A 123 10.11 8.97 20.67
CA ILE A 123 11.07 8.56 21.71
C ILE A 123 11.46 7.09 21.53
N VAL A 124 10.51 6.20 21.35
CA VAL A 124 10.77 4.76 21.13
C VAL A 124 11.65 4.56 19.89
N LEU A 125 11.32 5.21 18.77
CA LEU A 125 12.10 5.11 17.54
C LEU A 125 13.52 5.67 17.69
N GLY A 126 13.71 6.73 18.46
CA GLY A 126 15.00 7.38 18.65
C GLY A 126 15.92 6.71 19.70
N TYR A 127 15.35 6.10 20.73
CA TYR A 127 16.13 5.61 21.88
C TYR A 127 16.11 4.10 22.07
N CYS A 128 15.14 3.37 21.49
CA CYS A 128 14.97 1.95 21.77
C CYS A 128 15.58 1.02 20.69
N GLY A 129 16.07 1.57 19.59
CA GLY A 129 16.81 0.83 18.57
C GLY A 129 18.29 0.67 18.93
N PRO A 130 19.00 -0.31 18.37
CA PRO A 130 18.49 -1.45 17.60
C PRO A 130 17.95 -2.61 18.47
N CYS A 131 18.02 -2.49 19.81
CA CYS A 131 17.73 -3.60 20.72
C CYS A 131 16.26 -4.07 20.70
N HIS A 132 15.33 -3.15 20.42
CA HIS A 132 13.88 -3.42 20.46
C HIS A 132 13.16 -3.09 19.13
N LEU A 133 13.90 -2.70 18.09
CA LEU A 133 13.37 -2.33 16.77
C LEU A 133 14.07 -3.15 15.67
N ASN A 134 13.45 -3.17 14.48
CA ASN A 134 13.96 -3.88 13.30
C ASN A 134 14.23 -5.38 13.58
N GLY A 135 13.27 -6.03 14.24
CA GLY A 135 13.38 -7.43 14.65
C GLY A 135 14.14 -7.64 15.96
N GLY A 136 14.70 -6.59 16.58
CA GLY A 136 15.32 -6.66 17.90
C GLY A 136 14.30 -7.05 18.97
N ASN A 137 14.66 -8.03 19.83
CA ASN A 137 13.76 -8.56 20.85
C ASN A 137 14.47 -8.74 22.21
N GLN A 138 15.28 -7.77 22.60
CA GLN A 138 16.04 -7.86 23.85
C GLN A 138 15.11 -7.82 25.06
N GLY A 139 15.33 -8.75 25.99
CA GLY A 139 14.46 -8.91 27.16
C GLY A 139 13.02 -9.32 26.84
N GLY A 140 12.79 -9.95 25.67
CA GLY A 140 11.46 -10.38 25.22
C GLY A 140 10.54 -9.23 24.80
N LYS A 141 11.11 -8.06 24.45
CA LYS A 141 10.34 -6.87 24.02
C LYS A 141 10.79 -6.41 22.64
N ASN A 142 9.82 -6.33 21.74
CA ASN A 142 9.96 -5.75 20.41
C ASN A 142 8.94 -4.61 20.25
N PHE A 143 9.36 -3.48 19.67
CA PHE A 143 8.56 -2.26 19.51
C PHE A 143 8.33 -1.90 18.05
N ASP A 144 8.41 -2.86 17.14
CA ASP A 144 8.21 -2.62 15.70
C ASP A 144 6.77 -2.23 15.35
N THR A 145 5.80 -2.54 16.21
CA THR A 145 4.39 -2.23 15.99
C THR A 145 3.83 -1.29 17.06
N ASP A 146 2.85 -0.46 16.68
CA ASP A 146 2.14 0.41 17.63
C ASP A 146 1.46 -0.40 18.74
N ALA A 147 0.89 -1.55 18.41
CA ALA A 147 0.27 -2.43 19.37
C ALA A 147 1.26 -2.93 20.42
N SER A 148 2.50 -3.27 20.04
CA SER A 148 3.54 -3.72 20.97
C SER A 148 4.06 -2.59 21.87
N ILE A 149 4.13 -1.36 21.37
CA ILE A 149 4.47 -0.17 22.17
C ILE A 149 3.37 0.06 23.21
N VAL A 150 2.11 0.12 22.77
CA VAL A 150 0.95 0.31 23.66
C VAL A 150 0.86 -0.78 24.71
N ALA A 151 0.99 -2.05 24.33
CA ALA A 151 0.96 -3.17 25.26
C ALA A 151 2.12 -3.23 26.25
N SER A 152 3.20 -2.50 26.00
CA SER A 152 4.40 -2.46 26.86
C SER A 152 4.56 -1.15 27.63
N TRP A 153 3.49 -0.34 27.74
CA TRP A 153 3.53 0.97 28.38
C TRP A 153 4.13 0.96 29.79
N ASP A 154 3.79 -0.03 30.61
CA ASP A 154 4.29 -0.22 31.95
C ASP A 154 5.80 -0.43 31.98
N ARG A 155 6.31 -1.27 31.08
CA ARG A 155 7.75 -1.53 30.95
C ARG A 155 8.51 -0.32 30.41
N ILE A 156 7.92 0.39 29.45
CA ILE A 156 8.50 1.62 28.91
C ILE A 156 8.63 2.65 30.05
N LYS A 157 7.55 2.88 30.82
CA LYS A 157 7.59 3.81 31.95
C LYS A 157 8.58 3.35 33.03
N ALA A 158 8.47 2.10 33.51
CA ALA A 158 9.31 1.59 34.58
C ALA A 158 10.81 1.69 34.24
N ARG A 159 11.19 1.34 33.01
CA ARG A 159 12.59 1.28 32.62
C ARG A 159 13.15 2.63 32.13
N SER A 160 12.36 3.43 31.43
CA SER A 160 12.83 4.68 30.84
C SER A 160 12.63 5.90 31.74
N VAL A 161 11.62 5.88 32.62
CA VAL A 161 11.30 6.99 33.52
C VAL A 161 11.77 6.66 34.94
N ASP A 162 11.30 5.52 35.51
CA ASP A 162 11.48 5.20 36.93
C ASP A 162 12.83 4.49 37.19
N ALA A 163 13.52 4.02 36.15
CA ALA A 163 14.79 3.29 36.21
C ALA A 163 14.72 1.96 36.98
N ILE A 164 13.58 1.28 36.97
CA ILE A 164 13.30 0.05 37.73
C ILE A 164 13.10 -1.14 36.79
N PRO A 165 13.80 -2.26 36.97
CA PRO A 165 14.88 -2.53 37.94
C PRO A 165 16.21 -1.87 37.55
N SER A 166 16.35 -1.36 36.34
CA SER A 166 17.50 -0.60 35.83
C SER A 166 17.09 0.33 34.69
N GLN A 167 17.84 1.39 34.49
CA GLN A 167 17.63 2.41 33.47
C GLN A 167 17.68 1.80 32.04
N MET A 168 16.77 2.24 31.18
CA MET A 168 16.83 2.10 29.72
C MET A 168 16.77 3.48 29.05
N PRO A 169 17.51 3.73 27.98
CA PRO A 169 18.55 2.85 27.40
C PRO A 169 19.69 2.59 28.38
N GLN A 170 20.35 1.43 28.25
CA GLN A 170 21.54 1.10 29.04
C GLN A 170 22.80 1.76 28.44
N ALA A 171 23.80 2.03 29.26
CA ALA A 171 25.11 2.46 28.81
C ALA A 171 25.65 1.53 27.70
N PRO A 172 26.35 2.02 26.69
CA PRO A 172 26.84 3.40 26.56
C PRO A 172 25.81 4.41 26.02
N ASN A 173 24.55 4.02 25.74
CA ASN A 173 23.52 4.91 25.24
C ASN A 173 23.10 5.94 26.31
N ALA A 174 22.85 7.17 25.87
CA ALA A 174 22.40 8.22 26.78
C ALA A 174 20.98 7.91 27.32
N PRO A 175 20.73 8.16 28.62
CA PRO A 175 19.38 8.07 29.16
C PRO A 175 18.46 9.13 28.55
N LEU A 176 17.14 8.90 28.66
CA LEU A 176 16.17 9.90 28.25
C LEU A 176 16.34 11.22 29.00
N THR A 177 16.13 12.32 28.29
CA THR A 177 16.07 13.65 28.92
C THR A 177 14.83 13.80 29.84
N ASN A 178 14.85 14.73 30.77
CA ASN A 178 13.68 14.97 31.62
C ASN A 178 12.43 15.36 30.81
N PRO A 179 12.52 16.22 29.76
CA PRO A 179 11.38 16.49 28.90
C PRO A 179 10.81 15.23 28.20
N ASP A 180 11.68 14.30 27.77
CA ASP A 180 11.21 13.06 27.13
C ASP A 180 10.56 12.10 28.14
N LYS A 181 11.09 12.01 29.35
CA LYS A 181 10.45 11.28 30.44
C LYS A 181 9.05 11.83 30.75
N GLN A 182 8.90 13.17 30.74
CA GLN A 182 7.61 13.81 30.99
C GLN A 182 6.58 13.44 29.90
N LYS A 183 6.97 13.38 28.62
CA LYS A 183 6.07 12.94 27.54
C LYS A 183 5.53 11.54 27.76
N ILE A 184 6.38 10.62 28.25
CA ILE A 184 5.95 9.25 28.59
C ILE A 184 4.95 9.28 29.77
N ILE A 185 5.23 10.07 30.81
CA ILE A 185 4.33 10.21 31.96
C ILE A 185 2.97 10.77 31.52
N ASP A 186 2.96 11.82 30.68
CA ASP A 186 1.74 12.46 30.19
C ASP A 186 0.87 11.50 29.35
N TRP A 187 1.52 10.66 28.53
CA TRP A 187 0.82 9.64 27.78
C TRP A 187 0.24 8.53 28.67
N VAL A 188 1.02 8.05 29.64
CA VAL A 188 0.54 7.04 30.60
C VAL A 188 -0.65 7.56 31.41
N ASN A 189 -0.58 8.81 31.90
CA ASN A 189 -1.66 9.44 32.66
C ASN A 189 -2.91 9.71 31.82
N ALA A 190 -2.78 9.83 30.49
CA ALA A 190 -3.91 9.97 29.58
C ALA A 190 -4.64 8.66 29.26
N GLY A 191 -4.04 7.50 29.60
CA GLY A 191 -4.62 6.18 29.37
C GLY A 191 -3.80 5.29 28.47
N HIS A 192 -2.61 5.71 28.08
CA HIS A 192 -1.59 4.97 27.30
C HIS A 192 -2.11 4.33 26.01
N ARG A 193 -3.12 4.93 25.36
CA ARG A 193 -3.69 4.47 24.09
C ARG A 193 -2.97 5.10 22.90
N GLN A 194 -3.08 4.47 21.75
CA GLN A 194 -2.61 5.03 20.48
C GLN A 194 -3.33 6.34 20.13
N SER A 195 -4.55 6.53 20.60
CA SER A 195 -5.39 7.71 20.35
C SER A 195 -5.20 8.86 21.37
N ASP A 196 -4.33 8.72 22.38
CA ASP A 196 -4.12 9.72 23.44
C ASP A 196 -3.12 10.83 23.07
#